data_d42095fc9032c05653311f51b742f3c5
#
_entry.id   d42095fc9032c05653311f51b742f3c5
#
_cell.length_a   1.000
_cell.length_b   1.000
_cell.length_c   1.000
_cell.angle_alpha   90.00
_cell.angle_beta   90.00
_cell.angle_gamma   90.00
#
_symmetry.space_group_name_H-M   'P 1'
#
loop_
_entity.id
_entity.type
_entity.pdbx_description
1 polymer ?
#
loop_
_entity_poly.entity_id
_entity_poly.type
_entity_poly.pdbx_seq_one_letter_code
_entity_poly.pdbx_strand_id
1 'polypeptide(L)'
;YETVNFSYLKNKGWVTKFFPERVRGTRPTYDIVDAATGEVICKAGDKMTPRMANELIKTGKVTELLLPYDHIVGRYVAKDIINEETGEIWVEAGDELTMEYDRDGEVKGGSLKLLLDQGITDIPVLDIDNVNVGPYIRNTMAADKNMGRDTALMDIYRVMRPGEPPTVEAASQLFDTLFFDSERYDLSAVGRVKLNMRLGLDADDSLTTLRTEDILAVVKELVNLKDGKGEIDDIDNLGNRRVRSVGELLENQYRIGLLRMERAVKERMSSVDVSTVMPNDVINAKPAVAAVREFFGSSQLSQFMDQTNPLSEVTHKRRVSALGPGGLTRERAGFEVRDVHPTHYGRICPIETP
;
A
#
# COMPACT_ATOMS: atom_id res chain seq x y z
N TYR A 1 6.54 0.53 -11.21
CA TYR A 1 7.72 0.36 -12.06
C TYR A 1 8.18 1.71 -12.61
N GLU A 2 9.47 1.88 -12.76
CA GLU A 2 10.06 3.03 -13.46
C GLU A 2 10.06 2.76 -14.96
N THR A 3 10.26 3.82 -15.75
CA THR A 3 10.37 3.72 -17.21
C THR A 3 11.83 3.77 -17.61
N VAL A 4 12.25 2.83 -18.43
CA VAL A 4 13.58 2.81 -19.06
C VAL A 4 13.41 2.84 -20.56
N ASN A 5 14.15 3.71 -21.24
CA ASN A 5 14.11 3.79 -22.69
C ASN A 5 15.11 2.80 -23.31
N PHE A 6 14.66 2.14 -24.35
CA PHE A 6 15.45 1.31 -25.22
C PHE A 6 15.57 2.02 -26.56
N SER A 7 16.79 2.41 -26.94
CA SER A 7 17.06 3.10 -28.19
C SER A 7 17.65 2.12 -29.20
N TYR A 8 17.01 1.98 -30.36
CA TYR A 8 17.44 1.07 -31.41
C TYR A 8 18.59 1.64 -32.23
N LEU A 9 19.70 0.93 -32.29
CA LEU A 9 20.80 1.21 -33.19
C LEU A 9 20.78 0.23 -34.37
N LYS A 10 20.55 0.76 -35.57
CA LYS A 10 20.46 -0.04 -36.78
C LYS A 10 21.69 -0.96 -36.94
N ASN A 11 21.47 -2.26 -37.10
CA ASN A 11 22.46 -3.32 -37.23
C ASN A 11 23.38 -3.55 -36.00
N LYS A 12 23.08 -2.94 -34.84
CA LYS A 12 23.87 -3.15 -33.61
C LYS A 12 23.08 -3.73 -32.47
N GLY A 13 21.81 -3.37 -32.36
CA GLY A 13 20.92 -3.82 -31.27
C GLY A 13 20.31 -2.67 -30.50
N TRP A 14 20.05 -2.87 -29.22
CA TRP A 14 19.39 -1.93 -28.35
C TRP A 14 20.35 -1.33 -27.33
N VAL A 15 20.28 -0.04 -27.12
CA VAL A 15 20.99 0.67 -26.05
C VAL A 15 20.02 0.95 -24.91
N THR A 16 20.42 0.60 -23.71
CA THR A 16 19.63 0.84 -22.51
C THR A 16 20.53 1.14 -21.31
N LYS A 17 19.96 1.74 -20.26
CA LYS A 17 20.67 2.03 -19.01
C LYS A 17 21.12 0.74 -18.33
N PHE A 18 22.32 0.76 -17.77
CA PHE A 18 22.91 -0.38 -17.06
C PHE A 18 22.71 -0.30 -15.55
N PHE A 19 22.29 -1.42 -14.95
CA PHE A 19 22.14 -1.60 -13.52
C PHE A 19 23.04 -2.76 -13.04
N PRO A 20 24.30 -2.49 -12.65
CA PRO A 20 25.25 -3.54 -12.25
C PRO A 20 24.78 -4.37 -11.07
N GLU A 21 23.96 -3.78 -10.20
CA GLU A 21 23.41 -4.43 -8.99
C GLU A 21 22.55 -5.65 -9.32
N ARG A 22 21.79 -5.58 -10.41
CA ARG A 22 20.87 -6.63 -10.83
C ARG A 22 21.55 -7.89 -11.37
N VAL A 23 22.70 -7.70 -11.99
CA VAL A 23 23.47 -8.82 -12.56
C VAL A 23 24.51 -9.38 -11.59
N ARG A 24 24.60 -8.81 -10.39
CA ARG A 24 25.53 -9.24 -9.35
C ARG A 24 25.27 -10.69 -8.94
N GLY A 25 26.28 -11.55 -9.09
CA GLY A 25 26.20 -12.96 -8.74
C GLY A 25 25.49 -13.86 -9.75
N THR A 26 24.89 -13.28 -10.80
CA THR A 26 24.20 -14.02 -11.85
C THR A 26 25.15 -14.46 -12.95
N ARG A 27 24.66 -15.34 -13.83
CA ARG A 27 25.32 -15.71 -15.10
C ARG A 27 24.45 -15.18 -16.24
N PRO A 28 24.83 -14.09 -16.91
CA PRO A 28 24.04 -13.55 -18.02
C PRO A 28 23.97 -14.56 -19.15
N THR A 29 22.84 -14.58 -19.83
CA THR A 29 22.61 -15.44 -21.02
C THR A 29 23.12 -14.80 -22.31
N TYR A 30 23.56 -13.53 -22.23
CA TYR A 30 24.10 -12.74 -23.33
C TYR A 30 25.37 -12.01 -22.89
N ASP A 31 26.17 -11.58 -23.85
CA ASP A 31 27.36 -10.79 -23.56
C ASP A 31 26.98 -9.40 -23.07
N ILE A 32 27.52 -9.00 -21.93
CA ILE A 32 27.36 -7.64 -21.42
C ILE A 32 28.38 -6.74 -22.09
N VAL A 33 27.91 -5.91 -23.01
CA VAL A 33 28.73 -5.03 -23.84
C VAL A 33 28.45 -3.58 -23.46
N ASP A 34 29.53 -2.79 -23.29
CA ASP A 34 29.39 -1.35 -23.10
C ASP A 34 28.97 -0.67 -24.41
N ALA A 35 27.90 0.10 -24.37
CA ALA A 35 27.35 0.78 -25.54
C ALA A 35 28.29 1.88 -26.08
N ALA A 36 29.13 2.50 -25.24
CA ALA A 36 30.01 3.58 -25.60
C ALA A 36 31.30 3.06 -26.25
N THR A 37 31.90 2.01 -25.67
CA THR A 37 33.22 1.50 -26.11
C THR A 37 33.12 0.25 -26.99
N GLY A 38 32.01 -0.49 -26.90
CA GLY A 38 31.88 -1.79 -27.57
C GLY A 38 32.68 -2.91 -26.88
N GLU A 39 33.24 -2.66 -25.70
CA GLU A 39 34.01 -3.65 -24.94
C GLU A 39 33.08 -4.64 -24.23
N VAL A 40 33.44 -5.93 -24.31
CA VAL A 40 32.71 -6.99 -23.60
C VAL A 40 33.15 -7.00 -22.14
N ILE A 41 32.25 -6.63 -21.23
CA ILE A 41 32.51 -6.59 -19.79
C ILE A 41 32.41 -7.98 -19.17
N CYS A 42 31.42 -8.75 -19.59
CA CYS A 42 31.18 -10.12 -19.12
C CYS A 42 30.60 -10.94 -20.27
N LYS A 43 31.18 -12.13 -20.53
CA LYS A 43 30.67 -13.03 -21.56
C LYS A 43 29.47 -13.81 -21.10
N ALA A 44 28.64 -14.22 -22.04
CA ALA A 44 27.50 -15.09 -21.76
C ALA A 44 27.95 -16.37 -21.06
N GLY A 45 27.24 -16.73 -19.97
CA GLY A 45 27.56 -17.92 -19.16
C GLY A 45 28.63 -17.71 -18.06
N ASP A 46 29.42 -16.65 -18.14
CA ASP A 46 30.39 -16.31 -17.10
C ASP A 46 29.66 -15.69 -15.89
N LYS A 47 30.21 -15.93 -14.69
CA LYS A 47 29.62 -15.40 -13.46
C LYS A 47 30.06 -13.94 -13.24
N MET A 48 29.11 -13.02 -13.20
CA MET A 48 29.34 -11.65 -12.74
C MET A 48 29.60 -11.65 -11.24
N THR A 49 30.87 -11.62 -10.87
CA THR A 49 31.25 -11.68 -9.45
C THR A 49 30.85 -10.43 -8.70
N PRO A 50 30.55 -10.51 -7.39
CA PRO A 50 30.24 -9.32 -6.58
C PRO A 50 31.35 -8.27 -6.60
N ARG A 51 32.59 -8.67 -6.78
CA ARG A 51 33.75 -7.76 -6.90
C ARG A 51 33.70 -6.95 -8.19
N MET A 52 33.43 -7.59 -9.33
CA MET A 52 33.29 -6.92 -10.63
C MET A 52 32.10 -5.96 -10.62
N ALA A 53 30.94 -6.40 -10.12
CA ALA A 53 29.76 -5.55 -10.02
C ALA A 53 30.02 -4.31 -9.13
N ASN A 54 30.65 -4.49 -7.97
CA ASN A 54 31.01 -3.37 -7.09
C ASN A 54 32.05 -2.43 -7.70
N GLU A 55 32.96 -2.93 -8.51
CA GLU A 55 33.95 -2.12 -9.23
C GLU A 55 33.26 -1.27 -10.32
N LEU A 56 32.31 -1.84 -11.04
CA LEU A 56 31.49 -1.12 -12.03
C LEU A 56 30.64 -0.02 -11.38
N ILE A 57 30.04 -0.30 -10.23
CA ILE A 57 29.27 0.68 -9.45
C ILE A 57 30.17 1.84 -8.98
N LYS A 58 31.36 1.51 -8.43
CA LYS A 58 32.28 2.54 -7.91
C LYS A 58 32.90 3.39 -8.98
N THR A 59 33.23 2.80 -10.12
CA THR A 59 33.91 3.51 -11.23
C THR A 59 32.93 4.31 -12.08
N GLY A 60 31.64 3.90 -12.14
CA GLY A 60 30.64 4.55 -12.98
C GLY A 60 31.00 4.62 -14.47
N LYS A 61 31.97 3.81 -14.91
CA LYS A 61 32.49 3.86 -16.29
C LYS A 61 31.46 3.41 -17.31
N VAL A 62 30.61 2.47 -16.96
CA VAL A 62 29.63 1.89 -17.85
C VAL A 62 28.24 2.33 -17.37
N THR A 63 27.61 3.18 -18.14
CA THR A 63 26.26 3.70 -17.85
C THR A 63 25.20 3.08 -18.72
N GLU A 64 25.56 2.61 -19.91
CA GLU A 64 24.67 2.06 -20.92
C GLU A 64 25.19 0.75 -21.48
N LEU A 65 24.28 -0.16 -21.77
CA LEU A 65 24.56 -1.45 -22.38
C LEU A 65 24.07 -1.51 -23.81
N LEU A 66 24.84 -2.20 -24.63
CA LEU A 66 24.41 -2.65 -25.94
C LEU A 66 23.90 -4.09 -25.84
N LEU A 67 22.62 -4.29 -26.16
CA LEU A 67 21.92 -5.57 -26.07
C LEU A 67 21.55 -6.12 -27.45
N PRO A 68 21.49 -7.45 -27.61
CA PRO A 68 21.04 -8.07 -28.84
C PRO A 68 19.61 -7.63 -29.21
N TYR A 69 19.28 -7.76 -30.49
CA TYR A 69 17.99 -7.37 -31.04
C TYR A 69 16.80 -8.04 -30.33
N ASP A 70 16.91 -9.32 -30.01
CA ASP A 70 15.84 -10.12 -29.42
C ASP A 70 15.65 -9.85 -27.93
N HIS A 71 16.54 -9.10 -27.29
CA HIS A 71 16.53 -8.91 -25.83
C HIS A 71 15.34 -8.08 -25.32
N ILE A 72 14.74 -7.26 -26.17
CA ILE A 72 13.57 -6.46 -25.83
C ILE A 72 12.26 -7.25 -25.93
N VAL A 73 12.28 -8.40 -26.60
CA VAL A 73 11.09 -9.28 -26.73
C VAL A 73 10.72 -9.84 -25.37
N GLY A 74 9.40 -9.86 -25.08
CA GLY A 74 8.87 -10.28 -23.78
C GLY A 74 8.92 -9.18 -22.69
N ARG A 75 9.36 -7.96 -23.03
CA ARG A 75 9.26 -6.81 -22.14
C ARG A 75 7.95 -6.05 -22.38
N TYR A 76 7.55 -5.22 -21.41
CA TYR A 76 6.28 -4.52 -21.41
C TYR A 76 6.47 -3.04 -21.68
N VAL A 77 5.65 -2.48 -22.52
CA VAL A 77 5.67 -1.05 -22.87
C VAL A 77 5.19 -0.21 -21.69
N ALA A 78 5.84 0.91 -21.41
CA ALA A 78 5.55 1.77 -20.28
C ALA A 78 4.49 2.84 -20.57
N LYS A 79 4.31 3.23 -21.84
CA LYS A 79 3.37 4.27 -22.29
C LYS A 79 2.74 3.84 -23.60
N ASP A 80 1.53 4.33 -23.85
CA ASP A 80 0.89 4.16 -25.14
C ASP A 80 1.76 4.75 -26.26
N ILE A 81 2.00 3.96 -27.30
CA ILE A 81 2.70 4.40 -28.49
C ILE A 81 1.64 4.63 -29.56
N ILE A 82 1.42 5.91 -29.84
CA ILE A 82 0.37 6.38 -30.76
C ILE A 82 0.98 7.00 -32.02
N ASN A 83 0.26 6.93 -33.11
CA ASN A 83 0.54 7.73 -34.29
C ASN A 83 0.08 9.15 -34.04
N GLU A 84 1.02 10.11 -34.03
CA GLU A 84 0.72 11.53 -33.78
C GLU A 84 -0.14 12.16 -34.89
N GLU A 85 -0.12 11.61 -36.13
CA GLU A 85 -0.89 12.14 -37.25
C GLU A 85 -2.33 11.60 -37.31
N THR A 86 -2.49 10.30 -37.01
CA THR A 86 -3.80 9.61 -37.12
C THR A 86 -4.51 9.40 -35.81
N GLY A 87 -3.78 9.48 -34.68
CA GLY A 87 -4.29 9.15 -33.36
C GLY A 87 -4.48 7.64 -33.11
N GLU A 88 -4.01 6.79 -34.00
CA GLU A 88 -4.10 5.33 -33.89
C GLU A 88 -3.09 4.83 -32.84
N ILE A 89 -3.55 3.98 -31.92
CA ILE A 89 -2.70 3.36 -30.92
C ILE A 89 -2.07 2.10 -31.55
N TRP A 90 -0.75 2.06 -31.66
CA TRP A 90 -0.04 0.90 -32.16
C TRP A 90 0.24 -0.13 -31.09
N VAL A 91 0.57 0.32 -29.87
CA VAL A 91 0.81 -0.54 -28.70
C VAL A 91 0.33 0.19 -27.45
N GLU A 92 -0.45 -0.48 -26.62
CA GLU A 92 -0.94 0.08 -25.35
C GLU A 92 0.07 -0.10 -24.22
N ALA A 93 0.01 0.78 -23.20
CA ALA A 93 0.84 0.65 -22.01
C ALA A 93 0.55 -0.65 -21.26
N GLY A 94 1.61 -1.39 -20.97
CA GLY A 94 1.51 -2.72 -20.35
C GLY A 94 1.45 -3.89 -21.31
N ASP A 95 1.37 -3.64 -22.63
CA ASP A 95 1.46 -4.69 -23.63
C ASP A 95 2.86 -5.28 -23.74
N GLU A 96 2.92 -6.56 -24.04
CA GLU A 96 4.16 -7.28 -24.25
C GLU A 96 4.70 -7.04 -25.67
N LEU A 97 5.97 -6.69 -25.74
CA LEU A 97 6.66 -6.61 -27.03
C LEU A 97 6.89 -8.00 -27.60
N THR A 98 6.20 -8.28 -28.68
CA THR A 98 6.23 -9.59 -29.36
C THR A 98 6.97 -9.52 -30.67
N MET A 99 7.55 -10.65 -31.06
CA MET A 99 8.16 -10.86 -32.36
C MET A 99 7.73 -12.24 -32.90
N GLU A 100 7.22 -12.25 -34.11
CA GLU A 100 6.82 -13.46 -34.77
C GLU A 100 7.85 -13.85 -35.85
N TYR A 101 8.33 -15.07 -35.79
CA TYR A 101 9.30 -15.63 -36.74
C TYR A 101 8.60 -16.58 -37.73
N ASP A 102 9.08 -16.58 -38.99
CA ASP A 102 8.69 -17.57 -39.98
C ASP A 102 9.45 -18.89 -39.75
N ARG A 103 9.06 -19.93 -40.47
CA ARG A 103 9.69 -21.27 -40.45
C ARG A 103 11.20 -21.21 -40.76
N ASP A 104 11.61 -20.20 -41.54
CA ASP A 104 13.00 -19.97 -41.95
C ASP A 104 13.78 -19.10 -40.96
N GLY A 105 13.16 -18.67 -39.82
CA GLY A 105 13.76 -17.85 -38.79
C GLY A 105 13.80 -16.35 -39.10
N GLU A 106 13.13 -15.90 -40.16
CA GLU A 106 12.98 -14.49 -40.48
C GLU A 106 11.80 -13.86 -39.72
N VAL A 107 11.95 -12.57 -39.34
CA VAL A 107 10.92 -11.83 -38.62
C VAL A 107 9.74 -11.53 -39.53
N LYS A 108 8.61 -12.17 -39.28
CA LYS A 108 7.40 -12.03 -40.08
C LYS A 108 6.46 -10.93 -39.56
N GLY A 109 6.36 -10.77 -38.26
CA GLY A 109 5.40 -9.86 -37.62
C GLY A 109 5.75 -9.58 -36.15
N GLY A 110 4.76 -9.06 -35.42
CA GLY A 110 4.87 -8.72 -34.02
C GLY A 110 4.87 -7.22 -33.77
N SER A 111 4.54 -6.83 -32.54
CA SER A 111 4.47 -5.41 -32.15
C SER A 111 5.78 -4.68 -32.34
N LEU A 112 6.90 -5.35 -32.06
CA LEU A 112 8.23 -4.76 -32.21
C LEU A 112 8.58 -4.43 -33.67
N LYS A 113 8.25 -5.33 -34.61
CA LYS A 113 8.46 -5.08 -36.02
C LYS A 113 7.61 -3.92 -36.51
N LEU A 114 6.34 -3.88 -36.11
CA LEU A 114 5.43 -2.80 -36.45
C LEU A 114 6.01 -1.44 -36.06
N LEU A 115 6.53 -1.30 -34.81
CA LEU A 115 7.09 -0.05 -34.30
C LEU A 115 8.35 0.37 -35.09
N LEU A 116 9.23 -0.56 -35.39
CA LEU A 116 10.46 -0.29 -36.15
C LEU A 116 10.16 0.06 -37.63
N ASP A 117 9.18 -0.57 -38.26
CA ASP A 117 8.74 -0.26 -39.62
C ASP A 117 8.11 1.13 -39.72
N GLN A 118 7.50 1.62 -38.63
CA GLN A 118 6.99 3.00 -38.50
C GLN A 118 8.09 4.02 -38.11
N GLY A 119 9.32 3.57 -37.96
CA GLY A 119 10.45 4.44 -37.64
C GLY A 119 10.61 4.81 -36.18
N ILE A 120 9.90 4.15 -35.27
CA ILE A 120 10.04 4.38 -33.83
C ILE A 120 11.27 3.62 -33.35
N THR A 121 12.30 4.36 -32.97
CA THR A 121 13.59 3.83 -32.51
C THR A 121 13.73 3.83 -31.01
N ASP A 122 12.95 4.68 -30.31
CA ASP A 122 13.00 4.82 -28.85
C ASP A 122 11.73 4.28 -28.23
N ILE A 123 11.84 3.14 -27.55
CA ILE A 123 10.70 2.46 -26.94
C ILE A 123 10.80 2.59 -25.43
N PRO A 124 9.81 3.26 -24.77
CA PRO A 124 9.73 3.31 -23.33
C PRO A 124 9.22 1.97 -22.79
N VAL A 125 10.02 1.30 -21.98
CA VAL A 125 9.74 -0.03 -21.44
C VAL A 125 9.63 0.05 -19.90
N LEU A 126 8.77 -0.76 -19.31
CA LEU A 126 8.68 -0.90 -17.87
C LEU A 126 9.97 -1.51 -17.32
N ASP A 127 10.55 -0.84 -16.35
CA ASP A 127 11.75 -1.32 -15.68
C ASP A 127 11.39 -2.42 -14.68
N ILE A 128 11.39 -3.65 -15.16
CA ILE A 128 11.08 -4.85 -14.38
C ILE A 128 12.35 -5.70 -14.27
N ASP A 129 12.75 -5.99 -13.02
CA ASP A 129 13.78 -6.99 -12.77
C ASP A 129 13.19 -8.39 -12.91
N ASN A 130 13.29 -8.95 -14.11
CA ASN A 130 12.76 -10.28 -14.42
C ASN A 130 13.58 -11.42 -13.79
N VAL A 131 14.78 -11.12 -13.27
CA VAL A 131 15.67 -12.14 -12.67
C VAL A 131 15.25 -12.41 -11.22
N ASN A 132 15.03 -11.35 -10.42
CA ASN A 132 14.80 -11.47 -8.99
C ASN A 132 13.32 -11.27 -8.60
N VAL A 133 12.57 -10.49 -9.36
CA VAL A 133 11.23 -10.01 -8.98
C VAL A 133 10.14 -10.53 -9.92
N GLY A 134 10.15 -10.16 -11.18
CA GLY A 134 9.12 -10.50 -12.16
C GLY A 134 7.99 -9.46 -12.30
N PRO A 135 7.11 -9.64 -13.31
CA PRO A 135 6.09 -8.65 -13.69
C PRO A 135 4.77 -8.79 -12.92
N TYR A 136 4.77 -9.11 -11.63
CA TYR A 136 3.55 -9.46 -10.87
C TYR A 136 2.51 -8.33 -10.79
N ILE A 137 2.92 -7.05 -10.67
CA ILE A 137 1.98 -5.92 -10.67
C ILE A 137 1.31 -5.76 -12.03
N ARG A 138 2.10 -5.82 -13.10
CA ARG A 138 1.56 -5.80 -14.46
C ARG A 138 0.56 -6.94 -14.68
N ASN A 139 0.89 -8.14 -14.25
CA ASN A 139 0.01 -9.30 -14.39
C ASN A 139 -1.27 -9.13 -13.57
N THR A 140 -1.19 -8.51 -12.38
CA THR A 140 -2.36 -8.18 -11.57
C THR A 140 -3.25 -7.16 -12.28
N MET A 141 -2.67 -6.12 -12.88
CA MET A 141 -3.43 -5.13 -13.65
C MET A 141 -4.05 -5.73 -14.91
N ALA A 142 -3.34 -6.60 -15.62
CA ALA A 142 -3.85 -7.27 -16.80
C ALA A 142 -4.98 -8.28 -16.47
N ALA A 143 -4.98 -8.84 -15.27
CA ALA A 143 -6.05 -9.70 -14.79
C ALA A 143 -7.29 -8.93 -14.29
N ASP A 144 -7.18 -7.63 -14.08
CA ASP A 144 -8.30 -6.77 -13.71
C ASP A 144 -9.25 -6.60 -14.89
N LYS A 145 -10.53 -6.86 -14.65
CA LYS A 145 -11.58 -6.73 -15.65
C LYS A 145 -12.10 -5.29 -15.81
N ASN A 146 -11.69 -4.41 -14.91
CA ASN A 146 -12.17 -3.04 -14.86
C ASN A 146 -11.25 -2.12 -15.67
N MET A 147 -11.73 -1.70 -16.82
CA MET A 147 -10.99 -0.80 -17.73
C MET A 147 -11.16 0.68 -17.42
N GLY A 148 -11.97 1.04 -16.41
CA GLY A 148 -12.26 2.44 -16.12
C GLY A 148 -12.65 2.68 -14.66
N ARG A 149 -12.61 3.96 -14.26
CA ARG A 149 -12.98 4.41 -12.92
C ARG A 149 -14.39 4.00 -12.52
N ASP A 150 -15.36 4.20 -13.40
CA ASP A 150 -16.77 3.98 -13.07
C ASP A 150 -17.08 2.48 -12.90
N THR A 151 -16.48 1.64 -13.73
CA THR A 151 -16.59 0.17 -13.60
C THR A 151 -15.96 -0.34 -12.32
N ALA A 152 -14.79 0.20 -11.95
CA ALA A 152 -14.11 -0.14 -10.70
C ALA A 152 -14.92 0.30 -9.47
N LEU A 153 -15.50 1.50 -9.48
CA LEU A 153 -16.37 2.00 -8.40
C LEU A 153 -17.62 1.12 -8.24
N MET A 154 -18.24 0.71 -9.35
CA MET A 154 -19.40 -0.20 -9.30
C MET A 154 -19.05 -1.57 -8.74
N ASP A 155 -17.87 -2.11 -9.06
CA ASP A 155 -17.43 -3.38 -8.50
C ASP A 155 -17.11 -3.28 -7.01
N ILE A 156 -16.47 -2.20 -6.56
CA ILE A 156 -16.26 -1.92 -5.14
C ILE A 156 -17.61 -1.85 -4.43
N TYR A 157 -18.59 -1.16 -5.02
CA TYR A 157 -19.95 -1.06 -4.44
C TYR A 157 -20.62 -2.43 -4.29
N ARG A 158 -20.52 -3.29 -5.32
CA ARG A 158 -21.09 -4.66 -5.26
C ARG A 158 -20.49 -5.50 -4.15
N VAL A 159 -19.18 -5.38 -3.93
CA VAL A 159 -18.48 -6.10 -2.85
C VAL A 159 -18.91 -5.58 -1.47
N MET A 160 -19.04 -4.26 -1.31
CA MET A 160 -19.37 -3.63 -0.03
C MET A 160 -20.86 -3.74 0.33
N ARG A 161 -21.74 -3.76 -0.68
CA ARG A 161 -23.20 -3.86 -0.53
C ARG A 161 -23.78 -4.92 -1.46
N PRO A 162 -23.61 -6.20 -1.13
CA PRO A 162 -24.16 -7.27 -1.94
C PRO A 162 -25.69 -7.21 -1.97
N GLY A 163 -26.28 -7.31 -3.17
CA GLY A 163 -27.73 -7.33 -3.39
C GLY A 163 -28.36 -5.98 -3.76
N GLU A 164 -27.65 -4.86 -3.68
CA GLU A 164 -28.13 -3.57 -4.17
C GLU A 164 -27.62 -3.31 -5.59
N PRO A 165 -28.48 -2.81 -6.52
CA PRO A 165 -28.02 -2.45 -7.85
C PRO A 165 -27.07 -1.24 -7.78
N PRO A 166 -25.86 -1.34 -8.34
CA PRO A 166 -24.89 -0.23 -8.31
C PRO A 166 -25.30 0.88 -9.27
N THR A 167 -25.29 2.12 -8.80
CA THR A 167 -25.31 3.33 -9.62
C THR A 167 -23.98 4.04 -9.47
N VAL A 168 -23.50 4.71 -10.51
CA VAL A 168 -22.19 5.38 -10.48
C VAL A 168 -22.14 6.44 -9.38
N GLU A 169 -23.23 7.20 -9.20
CA GLU A 169 -23.32 8.23 -8.16
C GLU A 169 -23.25 7.64 -6.75
N ALA A 170 -24.05 6.60 -6.47
CA ALA A 170 -24.05 5.95 -5.17
C ALA A 170 -22.70 5.24 -4.87
N ALA A 171 -22.06 4.68 -5.89
CA ALA A 171 -20.76 4.04 -5.78
C ALA A 171 -19.65 5.08 -5.49
N SER A 172 -19.65 6.22 -6.17
CA SER A 172 -18.70 7.31 -5.90
C SER A 172 -18.89 7.87 -4.49
N GLN A 173 -20.14 8.14 -4.09
CA GLN A 173 -20.45 8.64 -2.76
C GLN A 173 -20.02 7.63 -1.67
N LEU A 174 -20.25 6.34 -1.87
CA LEU A 174 -19.80 5.29 -0.94
C LEU A 174 -18.28 5.30 -0.81
N PHE A 175 -17.56 5.34 -1.93
CA PHE A 175 -16.10 5.33 -1.97
C PHE A 175 -15.51 6.56 -1.27
N ASP A 176 -16.02 7.75 -1.57
CA ASP A 176 -15.58 9.00 -0.95
C ASP A 176 -15.83 8.99 0.57
N THR A 177 -16.96 8.41 0.99
CA THR A 177 -17.31 8.29 2.42
C THR A 177 -16.46 7.28 3.18
N LEU A 178 -15.87 6.28 2.51
CA LEU A 178 -15.10 5.23 3.18
C LEU A 178 -13.77 5.74 3.78
N PHE A 179 -13.07 6.64 3.07
CA PHE A 179 -11.70 7.02 3.43
C PHE A 179 -11.43 8.53 3.42
N PHE A 180 -12.24 9.32 2.71
CA PHE A 180 -11.96 10.73 2.44
C PHE A 180 -12.88 11.69 3.20
N ASP A 181 -13.94 11.16 3.82
CA ASP A 181 -14.89 11.95 4.61
C ASP A 181 -14.46 12.03 6.07
N SER A 182 -14.19 13.24 6.54
CA SER A 182 -13.77 13.51 7.93
C SER A 182 -14.84 13.18 8.98
N GLU A 183 -16.13 13.09 8.59
CA GLU A 183 -17.19 12.72 9.53
C GLU A 183 -17.23 11.21 9.79
N ARG A 184 -16.72 10.40 8.87
CA ARG A 184 -16.82 8.93 8.92
C ARG A 184 -15.50 8.22 9.08
N TYR A 185 -14.40 8.83 8.65
CA TYR A 185 -13.06 8.28 8.75
C TYR A 185 -12.16 9.19 9.56
N ASP A 186 -11.56 8.65 10.60
CA ASP A 186 -10.62 9.37 11.47
C ASP A 186 -9.41 8.49 11.75
N LEU A 187 -8.27 8.84 11.14
CA LEU A 187 -6.99 8.17 11.36
C LEU A 187 -6.37 8.54 12.72
N SER A 188 -6.85 9.60 13.35
CA SER A 188 -6.27 10.33 14.47
C SER A 188 -4.92 10.98 14.18
N ALA A 189 -4.53 11.99 14.98
CA ALA A 189 -3.24 12.66 14.84
C ALA A 189 -2.06 11.69 15.02
N VAL A 190 -2.16 10.77 15.97
CA VAL A 190 -1.13 9.75 16.20
C VAL A 190 -0.96 8.82 15.00
N GLY A 191 -2.08 8.40 14.40
CA GLY A 191 -2.06 7.56 13.19
C GLY A 191 -1.43 8.31 12.01
N ARG A 192 -1.76 9.59 11.81
CA ARG A 192 -1.17 10.43 10.75
C ARG A 192 0.33 10.58 10.91
N VAL A 193 0.81 10.92 12.10
CA VAL A 193 2.25 11.05 12.38
C VAL A 193 2.98 9.73 12.11
N LYS A 194 2.46 8.61 12.58
CA LYS A 194 3.06 7.29 12.32
C LYS A 194 3.07 6.93 10.84
N LEU A 195 2.00 7.21 10.12
CA LEU A 195 1.91 6.99 8.67
C LEU A 195 2.95 7.83 7.93
N ASN A 196 3.04 9.13 8.24
CA ASN A 196 4.03 10.03 7.67
C ASN A 196 5.47 9.56 7.92
N MET A 197 5.79 9.17 9.15
CA MET A 197 7.12 8.66 9.50
C MET A 197 7.46 7.36 8.77
N ARG A 198 6.50 6.44 8.66
CA ARG A 198 6.75 5.13 8.01
C ARG A 198 6.94 5.24 6.51
N LEU A 199 6.14 6.08 5.86
CA LEU A 199 6.11 6.23 4.39
C LEU A 199 6.94 7.40 3.87
N GLY A 200 7.53 8.21 4.77
CA GLY A 200 8.30 9.39 4.40
C GLY A 200 7.45 10.47 3.71
N LEU A 201 6.22 10.69 4.20
CA LEU A 201 5.28 11.65 3.63
C LEU A 201 5.32 12.98 4.42
N ASP A 202 5.22 14.08 3.69
CA ASP A 202 5.11 15.44 4.24
C ASP A 202 3.63 15.90 4.28
N ALA A 203 2.77 15.10 4.93
CA ALA A 203 1.39 15.50 5.14
C ALA A 203 1.23 16.24 6.47
N ASP A 204 0.30 17.20 6.52
CA ASP A 204 -0.03 17.92 7.75
C ASP A 204 -0.56 16.94 8.82
N ASP A 205 -0.01 17.00 10.02
CA ASP A 205 -0.39 16.14 11.14
C ASP A 205 -1.85 16.35 11.61
N SER A 206 -2.46 17.47 11.27
CA SER A 206 -3.88 17.77 11.53
C SER A 206 -4.83 17.04 10.58
N LEU A 207 -4.33 16.49 9.47
CA LEU A 207 -5.14 15.80 8.47
C LEU A 207 -5.47 14.39 8.92
N THR A 208 -6.70 14.14 9.32
CA THR A 208 -7.16 12.86 9.86
C THR A 208 -7.76 11.91 8.81
N THR A 209 -7.98 12.40 7.58
CA THR A 209 -8.47 11.59 6.46
C THR A 209 -7.32 11.08 5.59
N LEU A 210 -7.54 9.99 4.85
CA LEU A 210 -6.59 9.51 3.85
C LEU A 210 -6.58 10.41 2.61
N ARG A 211 -5.45 10.39 1.88
CA ARG A 211 -5.29 10.97 0.55
C ARG A 211 -4.96 9.86 -0.44
N THR A 212 -5.20 10.11 -1.71
CA THR A 212 -4.81 9.18 -2.79
C THR A 212 -3.31 8.88 -2.79
N GLU A 213 -2.49 9.87 -2.46
CA GLU A 213 -1.04 9.74 -2.32
C GLU A 213 -0.64 8.78 -1.21
N ASP A 214 -1.37 8.78 -0.08
CA ASP A 214 -1.12 7.87 1.04
C ASP A 214 -1.36 6.41 0.60
N ILE A 215 -2.43 6.16 -0.16
CA ILE A 215 -2.75 4.82 -0.68
C ILE A 215 -1.67 4.35 -1.64
N LEU A 216 -1.22 5.20 -2.56
CA LEU A 216 -0.14 4.89 -3.50
C LEU A 216 1.18 4.60 -2.77
N ALA A 217 1.50 5.39 -1.74
CA ALA A 217 2.70 5.18 -0.94
C ALA A 217 2.65 3.84 -0.17
N VAL A 218 1.49 3.47 0.38
CA VAL A 218 1.30 2.15 1.03
C VAL A 218 1.51 1.01 0.03
N VAL A 219 0.92 1.10 -1.16
CA VAL A 219 1.09 0.07 -2.20
C VAL A 219 2.56 -0.02 -2.62
N LYS A 220 3.24 1.12 -2.79
CA LYS A 220 4.69 1.16 -3.10
C LYS A 220 5.53 0.48 -2.02
N GLU A 221 5.23 0.75 -0.75
CA GLU A 221 5.94 0.12 0.37
C GLU A 221 5.70 -1.39 0.43
N LEU A 222 4.46 -1.86 0.21
CA LEU A 222 4.15 -3.28 0.14
C LEU A 222 4.90 -3.99 -0.99
N VAL A 223 5.04 -3.34 -2.14
CA VAL A 223 5.83 -3.85 -3.27
C VAL A 223 7.30 -3.93 -2.90
N ASN A 224 7.85 -2.90 -2.25
CA ASN A 224 9.24 -2.89 -1.80
C ASN A 224 9.51 -4.03 -0.80
N LEU A 225 8.62 -4.24 0.16
CA LEU A 225 8.72 -5.33 1.13
C LEU A 225 8.67 -6.71 0.46
N LYS A 226 7.81 -6.88 -0.56
CA LYS A 226 7.75 -8.11 -1.35
C LYS A 226 9.08 -8.37 -2.07
N ASP A 227 9.73 -7.32 -2.56
CA ASP A 227 11.02 -7.38 -3.24
C ASP A 227 12.21 -7.54 -2.28
N GLY A 228 11.94 -7.66 -0.96
CA GLY A 228 12.97 -7.77 0.07
C GLY A 228 13.66 -6.45 0.40
N LYS A 229 13.10 -5.32 -0.01
CA LYS A 229 13.59 -3.98 0.31
C LYS A 229 12.81 -3.44 1.51
N GLY A 230 13.50 -3.14 2.59
CA GLY A 230 12.91 -2.66 3.83
C GLY A 230 12.75 -3.76 4.89
N GLU A 231 12.20 -3.39 6.01
CA GLU A 231 11.97 -4.27 7.16
C GLU A 231 10.49 -4.32 7.51
N ILE A 232 10.02 -5.51 7.87
CA ILE A 232 8.66 -5.69 8.37
C ILE A 232 8.58 -5.16 9.79
N ASP A 233 7.54 -4.38 10.10
CA ASP A 233 7.33 -3.85 11.44
C ASP A 233 7.04 -4.98 12.44
N ASP A 234 7.72 -4.94 13.56
CA ASP A 234 7.43 -5.83 14.70
C ASP A 234 6.23 -5.26 15.47
N ILE A 235 5.11 -5.97 15.40
CA ILE A 235 3.84 -5.58 16.06
C ILE A 235 3.98 -5.62 17.58
N ASP A 236 4.79 -6.54 18.13
CA ASP A 236 4.95 -6.75 19.56
C ASP A 236 5.98 -5.79 20.21
N ASN A 237 6.68 -5.02 19.39
CA ASN A 237 7.57 -3.97 19.87
C ASN A 237 6.77 -2.89 20.61
N LEU A 238 7.15 -2.58 21.85
CA LEU A 238 6.45 -1.58 22.67
C LEU A 238 6.47 -0.17 22.08
N GLY A 239 7.38 0.15 21.19
CA GLY A 239 7.34 1.38 20.39
C GLY A 239 6.14 1.47 19.44
N ASN A 240 5.62 0.33 19.01
CA ASN A 240 4.47 0.23 18.11
C ASN A 240 3.13 0.01 18.85
N ARG A 241 3.19 -0.30 20.13
CA ARG A 241 2.01 -0.53 20.98
C ARG A 241 1.81 0.64 21.92
N ARG A 242 0.81 1.44 21.65
CA ARG A 242 0.44 2.61 22.45
C ARG A 242 -0.49 2.20 23.61
N VAL A 243 -0.27 2.76 24.79
CA VAL A 243 -1.19 2.63 25.93
C VAL A 243 -2.26 3.71 25.84
N ARG A 244 -3.53 3.30 25.85
CA ARG A 244 -4.67 4.20 25.91
C ARG A 244 -5.11 4.40 27.36
N SER A 245 -5.25 5.66 27.77
CA SER A 245 -5.74 5.99 29.10
C SER A 245 -7.28 5.84 29.21
N VAL A 246 -7.77 5.85 30.43
CA VAL A 246 -9.23 5.82 30.70
C VAL A 246 -9.95 6.97 30.02
N GLY A 247 -9.36 8.17 29.99
CA GLY A 247 -9.96 9.34 29.35
C GLY A 247 -10.25 9.11 27.87
N GLU A 248 -9.31 8.55 27.13
CA GLU A 248 -9.50 8.24 25.70
C GLU A 248 -10.59 7.16 25.46
N LEU A 249 -10.62 6.13 26.29
CA LEU A 249 -11.63 5.09 26.20
C LEU A 249 -13.03 5.64 26.51
N LEU A 250 -13.13 6.50 27.51
CA LEU A 250 -14.38 7.16 27.89
C LEU A 250 -14.85 8.14 26.81
N GLU A 251 -13.94 8.92 26.22
CA GLU A 251 -14.23 9.81 25.08
C GLU A 251 -14.86 9.04 23.92
N ASN A 252 -14.28 7.91 23.54
CA ASN A 252 -14.80 7.08 22.46
C ASN A 252 -16.22 6.57 22.76
N GLN A 253 -16.48 6.14 24.00
CA GLN A 253 -17.81 5.72 24.41
C GLN A 253 -18.81 6.88 24.45
N TYR A 254 -18.39 8.03 24.93
CA TYR A 254 -19.22 9.24 24.94
C TYR A 254 -19.58 9.68 23.52
N ARG A 255 -18.62 9.62 22.59
CA ARG A 255 -18.83 9.90 21.14
C ARG A 255 -19.90 8.98 20.56
N ILE A 256 -19.86 7.68 20.86
CA ILE A 256 -20.90 6.73 20.44
C ILE A 256 -22.27 7.13 21.02
N GLY A 257 -22.30 7.55 22.28
CA GLY A 257 -23.52 8.05 22.92
C GLY A 257 -24.09 9.29 22.24
N LEU A 258 -23.23 10.24 21.86
CA LEU A 258 -23.63 11.44 21.11
C LEU A 258 -24.16 11.10 19.72
N LEU A 259 -23.53 10.20 18.98
CA LEU A 259 -24.01 9.75 17.67
C LEU A 259 -25.39 9.06 17.76
N ARG A 260 -25.63 8.28 18.81
CA ARG A 260 -26.97 7.70 19.08
C ARG A 260 -28.00 8.80 19.37
N MET A 261 -27.61 9.82 20.12
CA MET A 261 -28.46 10.97 20.42
C MET A 261 -28.76 11.79 19.17
N GLU A 262 -27.78 12.10 18.35
CA GLU A 262 -27.94 12.81 17.09
C GLU A 262 -28.92 12.08 16.16
N ARG A 263 -28.76 10.77 16.00
CA ARG A 263 -29.68 9.96 15.20
C ARG A 263 -31.13 10.04 15.73
N ALA A 264 -31.31 9.95 17.03
CA ALA A 264 -32.62 10.08 17.65
C ALA A 264 -33.22 11.48 17.47
N VAL A 265 -32.41 12.53 17.51
CA VAL A 265 -32.83 13.92 17.24
C VAL A 265 -33.29 14.07 15.80
N LYS A 266 -32.48 13.60 14.83
CA LYS A 266 -32.83 13.63 13.40
C LYS A 266 -34.15 12.90 13.11
N GLU A 267 -34.36 11.74 13.72
CA GLU A 267 -35.60 10.97 13.59
C GLU A 267 -36.80 11.71 14.16
N ARG A 268 -36.67 12.33 15.33
CA ARG A 268 -37.73 13.15 15.91
C ARG A 268 -38.03 14.39 15.08
N MET A 269 -37.03 15.10 14.62
CA MET A 269 -37.23 16.28 13.76
C MET A 269 -37.91 15.97 12.43
N SER A 270 -37.76 14.76 11.90
CA SER A 270 -38.48 14.32 10.71
C SER A 270 -39.97 14.01 10.95
N SER A 271 -40.36 13.70 12.20
CA SER A 271 -41.71 13.29 12.56
C SER A 271 -42.58 14.40 13.19
N VAL A 272 -42.00 15.54 13.55
CA VAL A 272 -42.69 16.62 14.27
C VAL A 272 -42.56 17.95 13.50
N ASP A 273 -43.58 18.80 13.65
CA ASP A 273 -43.55 20.14 13.07
C ASP A 273 -42.53 21.06 13.78
N VAL A 274 -41.45 21.37 13.10
CA VAL A 274 -40.31 22.15 13.61
C VAL A 274 -40.70 23.55 14.08
N SER A 275 -41.81 24.10 13.58
CA SER A 275 -42.25 25.45 13.91
C SER A 275 -42.82 25.57 15.34
N THR A 276 -43.28 24.48 15.94
CA THR A 276 -43.98 24.47 17.24
C THR A 276 -43.21 23.78 18.38
N VAL A 277 -42.12 23.09 18.06
CA VAL A 277 -41.38 22.25 19.00
C VAL A 277 -40.22 23.01 19.69
N MET A 278 -40.14 22.84 21.01
CA MET A 278 -39.02 23.37 21.79
C MET A 278 -37.79 22.45 21.71
N PRO A 279 -36.56 22.96 21.74
CA PRO A 279 -35.35 22.15 21.71
C PRO A 279 -35.30 21.05 22.78
N ASN A 280 -35.84 21.29 23.95
CA ASN A 280 -35.88 20.34 25.05
C ASN A 280 -36.78 19.11 24.76
N ASP A 281 -37.75 19.25 23.86
CA ASP A 281 -38.63 18.16 23.48
C ASP A 281 -37.98 17.21 22.45
N VAL A 282 -37.02 17.73 21.72
CA VAL A 282 -36.30 16.98 20.69
C VAL A 282 -35.05 16.29 21.25
N ILE A 283 -34.33 17.01 22.13
CA ILE A 283 -33.03 16.55 22.66
C ILE A 283 -33.27 15.61 23.86
N ASN A 284 -32.74 14.40 23.78
CA ASN A 284 -32.77 13.42 24.87
C ASN A 284 -31.36 12.99 25.25
N ALA A 285 -30.93 13.30 26.46
CA ALA A 285 -29.61 12.95 26.96
C ALA A 285 -29.46 11.48 27.39
N LYS A 286 -30.55 10.71 27.45
CA LYS A 286 -30.50 9.30 27.89
C LYS A 286 -29.50 8.42 27.11
N PRO A 287 -29.37 8.49 25.78
CA PRO A 287 -28.43 7.66 25.06
C PRO A 287 -26.97 7.91 25.46
N ALA A 288 -26.57 9.17 25.70
CA ALA A 288 -25.23 9.51 26.16
C ALA A 288 -24.95 8.99 27.57
N VAL A 289 -25.91 9.19 28.49
CA VAL A 289 -25.83 8.67 29.86
C VAL A 289 -25.78 7.14 29.86
N ALA A 290 -26.57 6.49 29.01
CA ALA A 290 -26.58 5.03 28.88
C ALA A 290 -25.24 4.49 28.40
N ALA A 291 -24.59 5.14 27.42
CA ALA A 291 -23.28 4.75 26.90
C ALA A 291 -22.17 4.84 27.97
N VAL A 292 -22.16 5.91 28.77
CA VAL A 292 -21.22 6.05 29.90
C VAL A 292 -21.51 4.98 30.98
N ARG A 293 -22.76 4.75 31.32
CA ARG A 293 -23.13 3.71 32.29
C ARG A 293 -22.77 2.31 31.81
N GLU A 294 -22.95 2.02 30.53
CA GLU A 294 -22.57 0.76 29.89
C GLU A 294 -21.05 0.55 29.99
N PHE A 295 -20.27 1.60 29.76
CA PHE A 295 -18.80 1.52 29.88
C PHE A 295 -18.36 1.13 31.29
N PHE A 296 -18.88 1.79 32.33
CA PHE A 296 -18.49 1.48 33.72
C PHE A 296 -19.10 0.17 34.24
N GLY A 297 -20.25 -0.24 33.74
CA GLY A 297 -20.95 -1.45 34.22
C GLY A 297 -20.58 -2.74 33.50
N SER A 298 -20.28 -2.68 32.21
CA SER A 298 -20.11 -3.87 31.35
C SER A 298 -18.79 -3.96 30.65
N SER A 299 -17.94 -2.92 30.71
CA SER A 299 -16.64 -2.96 30.04
C SER A 299 -15.70 -3.96 30.69
N GLN A 300 -14.98 -4.71 29.88
CA GLN A 300 -13.97 -5.67 30.34
C GLN A 300 -12.84 -5.01 31.16
N LEU A 301 -12.56 -3.73 30.91
CA LEU A 301 -11.53 -2.96 31.59
C LEU A 301 -12.00 -2.31 32.89
N SER A 302 -13.32 -2.14 33.07
CA SER A 302 -13.90 -1.65 34.32
C SER A 302 -14.14 -2.82 35.27
N GLN A 303 -13.39 -2.87 36.34
CA GLN A 303 -13.38 -3.98 37.31
C GLN A 303 -13.52 -3.44 38.72
N PHE A 304 -13.89 -4.30 39.65
CA PHE A 304 -13.85 -3.98 41.09
C PHE A 304 -12.42 -3.71 41.51
N MET A 305 -12.21 -2.60 42.21
CA MET A 305 -10.88 -2.24 42.73
C MET A 305 -10.51 -3.18 43.87
N ASP A 306 -9.27 -3.66 43.86
CA ASP A 306 -8.67 -4.37 44.96
C ASP A 306 -8.34 -3.38 46.09
N GLN A 307 -8.96 -3.54 47.24
CA GLN A 307 -8.85 -2.65 48.41
C GLN A 307 -8.23 -3.34 49.62
N THR A 308 -7.42 -4.36 49.44
CA THR A 308 -6.81 -5.14 50.55
C THR A 308 -5.84 -4.25 51.35
N ASN A 309 -5.03 -3.44 50.66
CA ASN A 309 -4.17 -2.42 51.26
C ASN A 309 -3.88 -1.28 50.28
N PRO A 310 -3.34 -0.14 50.72
CA PRO A 310 -3.09 0.98 49.80
C PRO A 310 -2.17 0.67 48.63
N LEU A 311 -1.20 -0.23 48.80
CA LEU A 311 -0.29 -0.66 47.73
C LEU A 311 -1.01 -1.48 46.65
N SER A 312 -1.93 -2.37 47.05
CA SER A 312 -2.80 -3.12 46.13
C SER A 312 -3.64 -2.19 45.29
N GLU A 313 -4.21 -1.15 45.85
CA GLU A 313 -5.01 -0.17 45.11
C GLU A 313 -4.17 0.56 44.04
N VAL A 314 -2.96 1.01 44.39
CA VAL A 314 -2.07 1.67 43.44
C VAL A 314 -1.63 0.73 42.34
N THR A 315 -1.29 -0.51 42.66
CA THR A 315 -0.86 -1.53 41.69
C THR A 315 -1.98 -1.84 40.70
N HIS A 316 -3.22 -2.00 41.20
CA HIS A 316 -4.39 -2.27 40.35
C HIS A 316 -4.69 -1.12 39.38
N LYS A 317 -4.58 0.14 39.85
CA LYS A 317 -4.78 1.34 38.99
C LYS A 317 -3.72 1.51 37.92
N ARG A 318 -2.49 1.02 38.14
CA ARG A 318 -1.38 1.09 37.21
C ARG A 318 -1.26 -0.12 36.26
N ARG A 319 -2.17 -1.07 36.38
CA ARG A 319 -2.20 -2.25 35.51
C ARG A 319 -2.47 -1.89 34.07
N VAL A 320 -1.68 -2.44 33.15
CA VAL A 320 -1.84 -2.32 31.69
C VAL A 320 -2.40 -3.63 31.17
N SER A 321 -3.44 -3.58 30.34
CA SER A 321 -4.08 -4.76 29.74
C SER A 321 -4.07 -4.65 28.22
N ALA A 322 -3.85 -5.78 27.53
CA ALA A 322 -4.01 -5.88 26.08
C ALA A 322 -5.46 -6.15 25.64
N LEU A 323 -6.35 -6.39 26.60
CA LEU A 323 -7.76 -6.71 26.37
C LEU A 323 -8.62 -5.45 26.18
N GLY A 324 -9.86 -5.64 25.77
CA GLY A 324 -10.85 -4.58 25.67
C GLY A 324 -11.08 -4.06 24.26
N PRO A 325 -11.87 -2.97 24.12
CA PRO A 325 -12.20 -2.38 22.84
C PRO A 325 -10.95 -1.96 22.05
N GLY A 326 -10.80 -2.47 20.82
CA GLY A 326 -9.62 -2.22 19.98
C GLY A 326 -8.35 -2.98 20.41
N GLY A 327 -8.44 -3.87 21.40
CA GLY A 327 -7.39 -4.78 21.84
C GLY A 327 -7.58 -6.20 21.33
N LEU A 328 -6.84 -7.14 21.93
CA LEU A 328 -6.90 -8.57 21.63
C LEU A 328 -7.98 -9.27 22.47
N THR A 329 -8.59 -10.31 21.90
CA THR A 329 -9.37 -11.27 22.68
C THR A 329 -8.45 -12.37 23.22
N ARG A 330 -8.79 -13.00 24.35
CA ARG A 330 -7.97 -14.07 24.94
C ARG A 330 -7.70 -15.22 23.98
N GLU A 331 -8.64 -15.54 23.11
CA GLU A 331 -8.54 -16.63 22.13
C GLU A 331 -7.54 -16.32 21.00
N ARG A 332 -7.37 -15.03 20.68
CA ARG A 332 -6.47 -14.57 19.60
C ARG A 332 -5.06 -14.24 20.10
N ALA A 333 -4.82 -14.30 21.40
CA ALA A 333 -3.49 -14.06 21.96
C ALA A 333 -2.59 -15.26 21.71
N GLY A 334 -1.62 -15.14 20.80
CA GLY A 334 -0.58 -16.13 20.55
C GLY A 334 0.52 -16.11 21.61
N PHE A 335 1.50 -17.00 21.47
CA PHE A 335 2.67 -17.05 22.36
C PHE A 335 3.49 -15.77 22.34
N GLU A 336 3.66 -15.15 21.16
CA GLU A 336 4.47 -13.94 20.97
C GLU A 336 3.95 -12.74 21.78
N VAL A 337 2.61 -12.65 21.94
CA VAL A 337 1.98 -11.58 22.74
C VAL A 337 2.14 -11.83 24.25
N ARG A 338 2.23 -13.09 24.67
CA ARG A 338 2.36 -13.49 26.08
C ARG A 338 3.81 -13.50 26.58
N ASP A 339 4.76 -13.51 25.65
CA ASP A 339 6.19 -13.48 26.00
C ASP A 339 6.67 -12.05 26.29
N VAL A 340 7.76 -11.98 27.03
CA VAL A 340 8.43 -10.70 27.33
C VAL A 340 9.27 -10.29 26.14
N HIS A 341 8.86 -9.22 25.46
CA HIS A 341 9.63 -8.66 24.36
C HIS A 341 10.90 -7.96 24.87
N PRO A 342 12.02 -7.96 24.13
CA PRO A 342 13.26 -7.25 24.52
C PRO A 342 13.08 -5.77 24.81
N THR A 343 12.04 -5.12 24.25
CA THR A 343 11.68 -3.73 24.51
C THR A 343 10.97 -3.49 25.83
N HIS A 344 10.64 -4.53 26.60
CA HIS A 344 10.00 -4.47 27.92
C HIS A 344 10.95 -4.08 29.05
N TYR A 345 11.68 -3.04 28.92
CA TYR A 345 12.67 -2.55 29.91
C TYR A 345 12.08 -2.40 31.31
N GLY A 346 12.22 -3.40 32.18
CA GLY A 346 11.79 -3.34 33.59
C GLY A 346 10.33 -2.92 33.79
N ARG A 347 9.52 -2.93 32.76
CA ARG A 347 8.12 -2.51 32.79
C ARG A 347 7.18 -3.61 33.18
N ILE A 348 7.57 -4.87 33.00
CA ILE A 348 6.82 -6.03 33.44
C ILE A 348 7.32 -6.42 34.80
N CYS A 349 6.41 -6.48 35.76
CA CYS A 349 6.72 -7.00 37.08
C CYS A 349 7.04 -8.51 37.00
N PRO A 350 8.20 -8.99 37.50
CA PRO A 350 8.54 -10.40 37.45
C PRO A 350 7.67 -11.27 38.35
N ILE A 351 6.98 -10.66 39.31
CA ILE A 351 6.11 -11.37 40.26
C ILE A 351 4.69 -11.47 39.68
N GLU A 352 4.18 -10.39 39.14
CA GLU A 352 2.83 -10.31 38.56
C GLU A 352 2.89 -9.73 37.17
N THR A 353 2.67 -10.58 36.16
CA THR A 353 2.56 -10.18 34.76
C THR A 353 1.12 -9.90 34.38
N PRO A 354 0.86 -8.93 33.47
CA PRO A 354 -0.47 -8.58 33.02
C PRO A 354 -1.19 -9.71 32.29
#